data_a2ab6c0e51275b672f4779e94c3aac65
#
_entry.id   a2ab6c0e51275b672f4779e94c3aac65
#
_cell.length_a   1.000
_cell.length_b   1.000
_cell.length_c   1.000
_cell.angle_alpha   90.00
_cell.angle_beta   90.00
_cell.angle_gamma   90.00
#
_symmetry.space_group_name_H-M   'P 1'
#
loop_
_entity.id
_entity.type
_entity.pdbx_description
1 polymer ?
#
loop_
_entity_poly.entity_id
_entity_poly.type
_entity_poly.pdbx_seq_one_letter_code
_entity_poly.pdbx_strand_id
1 'polypeptide(L)'
;MKTRFFFNISLQDSIFFKNKKMKILITKTPGKEDIEFLWSKLREHGLSKISNPEVEEKFLFAILAKEGEVIQGGLLGQVYYKGMHVQLLWVDESLRKSGIGSSLLQKAEELARESKCNLIYLDTFSFQAPKFYEKWGFEVFGKIENFPDNFTRYFLVKRLL
;
A
#
# COMPACT_ATOMS: atom_id res chain seq x y z
N MET A 1 12.51 -36.49 3.72
CA MET A 1 13.47 -35.95 2.72
C MET A 1 12.77 -34.85 1.95
N LYS A 2 13.03 -33.56 2.29
CA LYS A 2 12.45 -32.39 1.60
C LYS A 2 13.45 -31.94 0.56
N THR A 3 13.18 -32.20 -0.71
CA THR A 3 13.99 -31.75 -1.83
C THR A 3 13.77 -30.25 -2.01
N ARG A 4 14.75 -29.44 -1.60
CA ARG A 4 14.80 -28.00 -1.92
C ARG A 4 15.18 -27.87 -3.39
N PHE A 5 14.22 -27.51 -4.22
CA PHE A 5 14.52 -27.04 -5.57
C PHE A 5 15.09 -25.61 -5.48
N PHE A 6 16.41 -25.51 -5.60
CA PHE A 6 17.08 -24.25 -5.89
C PHE A 6 16.93 -23.97 -7.39
N PHE A 7 15.95 -23.14 -7.75
CA PHE A 7 15.96 -22.55 -9.08
C PHE A 7 16.96 -21.40 -9.09
N ASN A 8 18.19 -21.67 -9.46
CA ASN A 8 19.15 -20.66 -9.88
C ASN A 8 18.78 -20.24 -11.31
N ILE A 9 17.90 -19.28 -11.47
CA ILE A 9 17.67 -18.64 -12.77
C ILE A 9 18.64 -17.46 -12.84
N SER A 10 19.84 -17.72 -13.35
CA SER A 10 20.73 -16.69 -13.89
C SER A 10 20.33 -16.45 -15.34
N LEU A 11 19.26 -15.69 -15.56
CA LEU A 11 18.95 -15.15 -16.87
C LEU A 11 19.74 -13.85 -17.04
N GLN A 12 20.93 -13.96 -17.66
CA GLN A 12 21.67 -12.81 -18.17
C GLN A 12 21.30 -12.58 -19.63
N ASP A 13 20.23 -11.85 -19.87
CA ASP A 13 19.93 -11.39 -21.21
C ASP A 13 20.66 -10.06 -21.47
N SER A 14 21.53 -10.06 -22.50
CA SER A 14 22.16 -8.83 -22.98
C SER A 14 21.30 -8.23 -24.08
N ILE A 15 20.75 -7.05 -23.85
CA ILE A 15 19.92 -6.31 -24.82
C ILE A 15 20.71 -5.11 -25.32
N PHE A 16 20.71 -4.92 -26.65
CA PHE A 16 21.28 -3.70 -27.25
C PHE A 16 20.20 -2.62 -27.34
N PHE A 17 20.41 -1.50 -26.63
CA PHE A 17 19.51 -0.37 -26.66
C PHE A 17 20.29 0.90 -27.02
N LYS A 18 19.93 1.59 -28.10
CA LYS A 18 20.60 2.82 -28.57
C LYS A 18 22.14 2.68 -28.60
N ASN A 19 22.66 1.61 -29.20
CA ASN A 19 24.10 1.30 -29.30
C ASN A 19 24.83 1.06 -27.97
N LYS A 20 24.09 0.85 -26.85
CA LYS A 20 24.67 0.43 -25.56
C LYS A 20 24.30 -1.01 -25.24
N LYS A 21 25.29 -1.80 -24.87
CA LYS A 21 25.07 -3.15 -24.35
C LYS A 21 24.63 -3.04 -22.90
N MET A 22 23.39 -3.40 -22.61
CA MET A 22 22.84 -3.45 -21.26
C MET A 22 22.64 -4.89 -20.82
N LYS A 23 22.86 -5.16 -19.54
CA LYS A 23 22.50 -6.44 -18.92
C LYS A 23 21.22 -6.27 -18.13
N ILE A 24 20.29 -7.21 -18.29
CA ILE A 24 19.11 -7.33 -17.44
C ILE A 24 19.41 -8.40 -16.39
N LEU A 25 19.29 -8.04 -15.12
CA LEU A 25 19.55 -8.94 -13.99
C LEU A 25 18.26 -9.10 -13.17
N ILE A 26 17.99 -10.33 -12.74
CA ILE A 26 16.91 -10.65 -11.81
C ILE A 26 17.53 -10.96 -10.45
N THR A 27 17.10 -10.23 -9.41
CA THR A 27 17.45 -10.54 -8.03
C THR A 27 16.19 -10.73 -7.20
N LYS A 28 16.19 -11.79 -6.35
CA LYS A 28 15.10 -12.03 -5.37
C LYS A 28 15.36 -11.34 -4.04
N THR A 29 16.55 -10.80 -3.84
CA THR A 29 17.00 -10.07 -2.64
C THR A 29 17.65 -8.76 -3.07
N PRO A 30 16.84 -7.76 -3.53
CA PRO A 30 17.40 -6.50 -3.97
C PRO A 30 18.05 -5.77 -2.79
N GLY A 31 19.20 -5.14 -3.05
CA GLY A 31 19.89 -4.30 -2.08
C GLY A 31 19.05 -3.07 -1.71
N LYS A 32 19.21 -2.59 -0.48
CA LYS A 32 18.50 -1.37 -0.02
C LYS A 32 18.82 -0.16 -0.90
N GLU A 33 20.09 -0.04 -1.30
CA GLU A 33 20.57 1.03 -2.17
C GLU A 33 19.93 1.00 -3.56
N ASP A 34 19.79 -0.19 -4.15
CA ASP A 34 19.11 -0.35 -5.44
C ASP A 34 17.64 0.08 -5.37
N ILE A 35 16.95 -0.33 -4.29
CA ILE A 35 15.56 0.04 -4.05
C ILE A 35 15.43 1.57 -3.91
N GLU A 36 16.27 2.18 -3.08
CA GLU A 36 16.27 3.63 -2.84
C GLU A 36 16.60 4.41 -4.12
N PHE A 37 17.57 3.94 -4.89
CA PHE A 37 17.92 4.54 -6.18
C PHE A 37 16.75 4.54 -7.16
N LEU A 38 16.09 3.39 -7.34
CA LEU A 38 14.94 3.27 -8.24
C LEU A 38 13.79 4.19 -7.82
N TRP A 39 13.47 4.22 -6.50
CA TRP A 39 12.45 5.12 -5.97
C TRP A 39 12.81 6.59 -6.15
N SER A 40 14.09 6.97 -5.97
CA SER A 40 14.54 8.35 -6.16
C SER A 40 14.36 8.81 -7.60
N LYS A 41 14.73 7.96 -8.57
CA LYS A 41 14.60 8.26 -10.00
C LYS A 41 13.15 8.34 -10.46
N LEU A 42 12.28 7.46 -9.97
CA LEU A 42 10.85 7.54 -10.26
C LEU A 42 10.24 8.82 -9.68
N ARG A 43 10.61 9.19 -8.46
CA ARG A 43 10.15 10.43 -7.82
C ARG A 43 10.62 11.67 -8.60
N GLU A 44 11.90 11.76 -8.93
CA GLU A 44 12.47 12.85 -9.72
C GLU A 44 11.69 13.04 -11.02
N HIS A 45 11.41 11.94 -11.74
CA HIS A 45 10.60 11.99 -12.95
C HIS A 45 9.16 12.45 -12.67
N GLY A 46 8.51 11.90 -11.62
CA GLY A 46 7.15 12.28 -11.24
C GLY A 46 7.04 13.77 -10.92
N LEU A 47 7.94 14.28 -10.08
CA LEU A 47 7.97 15.69 -9.69
C LEU A 47 8.21 16.63 -10.88
N SER A 48 9.00 16.23 -11.88
CA SER A 48 9.18 16.99 -13.10
C SER A 48 7.90 17.19 -13.93
N LYS A 49 6.84 16.43 -13.64
CA LYS A 49 5.53 16.50 -14.33
C LYS A 49 4.44 17.18 -13.50
N ILE A 50 4.70 17.42 -12.22
CA ILE A 50 3.73 18.00 -11.29
C ILE A 50 4.17 19.43 -10.97
N SER A 51 3.36 20.41 -11.38
CA SER A 51 3.69 21.84 -11.20
C SER A 51 3.38 22.37 -9.79
N ASN A 52 2.75 21.57 -8.92
CA ASN A 52 2.34 22.01 -7.58
C ASN A 52 3.27 21.44 -6.50
N PRO A 53 4.10 22.27 -5.83
CA PRO A 53 5.01 21.83 -4.77
C PRO A 53 4.30 21.26 -3.53
N GLU A 54 3.03 21.62 -3.28
CA GLU A 54 2.25 21.05 -2.16
C GLU A 54 1.96 19.55 -2.30
N VAL A 55 2.29 18.94 -3.45
CA VAL A 55 2.11 17.50 -3.71
C VAL A 55 3.28 16.67 -3.17
N GLU A 56 4.36 17.30 -2.70
CA GLU A 56 5.57 16.61 -2.26
C GLU A 56 5.47 15.95 -0.89
N GLU A 57 4.50 16.31 -0.05
CA GLU A 57 4.39 15.73 1.28
C GLU A 57 4.20 14.21 1.18
N LYS A 58 5.21 13.50 1.66
CA LYS A 58 5.21 12.04 1.72
C LYS A 58 5.67 11.58 3.09
N PHE A 59 4.80 10.85 3.80
CA PHE A 59 5.17 10.21 5.06
C PHE A 59 4.42 8.90 5.27
N LEU A 60 5.04 8.02 6.03
CA LEU A 60 4.42 6.82 6.57
C LEU A 60 3.85 7.14 7.93
N PHE A 61 2.71 6.54 8.28
CA PHE A 61 2.10 6.71 9.58
C PHE A 61 1.54 5.40 10.12
N ALA A 62 1.42 5.32 11.43
CA ALA A 62 0.72 4.26 12.13
C ALA A 62 -0.27 4.88 13.12
N ILE A 63 -1.47 4.32 13.20
CA ILE A 63 -2.47 4.62 14.22
C ILE A 63 -2.66 3.35 15.03
N LEU A 64 -2.39 3.38 16.33
CA LEU A 64 -2.35 2.20 17.19
C LEU A 64 -3.42 2.30 18.29
N ALA A 65 -4.18 1.23 18.46
CA ALA A 65 -5.03 1.01 19.62
C ALA A 65 -4.26 0.13 20.61
N LYS A 66 -3.92 0.67 21.78
CA LYS A 66 -3.15 -0.02 22.80
C LYS A 66 -3.93 -0.15 24.09
N GLU A 67 -3.67 -1.24 24.81
CA GLU A 67 -4.00 -1.40 26.23
C GLU A 67 -2.69 -1.57 27.00
N GLY A 68 -2.30 -0.53 27.74
CA GLY A 68 -0.93 -0.44 28.27
C GLY A 68 0.09 -0.46 27.12
N GLU A 69 1.03 -1.38 27.15
CA GLU A 69 2.04 -1.56 26.09
C GLU A 69 1.62 -2.54 24.98
N VAL A 70 0.48 -3.22 25.13
CA VAL A 70 0.02 -4.23 24.18
C VAL A 70 -0.78 -3.59 23.07
N ILE A 71 -0.40 -3.88 21.81
CA ILE A 71 -1.16 -3.43 20.63
C ILE A 71 -2.34 -4.37 20.43
N GLN A 72 -3.54 -3.84 20.51
CA GLN A 72 -4.81 -4.54 20.30
C GLN A 72 -5.41 -4.30 18.91
N GLY A 73 -4.91 -3.33 18.19
CA GLY A 73 -5.30 -3.03 16.82
C GLY A 73 -4.44 -1.93 16.24
N GLY A 74 -4.50 -1.77 14.92
CA GLY A 74 -3.74 -0.70 14.28
C GLY A 74 -4.06 -0.56 12.80
N LEU A 75 -3.68 0.60 12.29
CA LEU A 75 -3.75 0.97 10.90
C LEU A 75 -2.39 1.50 10.48
N LEU A 76 -1.87 1.00 9.37
CA LEU A 76 -0.67 1.52 8.71
C LEU A 76 -1.07 2.18 7.40
N GLY A 77 -0.46 3.28 7.08
CA GLY A 77 -0.71 3.96 5.82
C GLY A 77 0.42 4.87 5.40
N GLN A 78 0.23 5.46 4.25
CA GLN A 78 1.15 6.39 3.63
C GLN A 78 0.37 7.53 2.98
N VAL A 79 0.81 8.76 3.22
CA VAL A 79 0.35 9.93 2.46
C VAL A 79 1.36 10.22 1.36
N TYR A 80 0.89 10.46 0.12
CA TYR A 80 1.66 10.94 -1.00
C TYR A 80 0.74 11.47 -2.10
N TYR A 81 1.17 12.47 -2.84
CA TYR A 81 0.43 13.09 -3.94
C TYR A 81 -1.01 13.49 -3.59
N LYS A 82 -1.23 14.05 -2.39
CA LYS A 82 -2.56 14.39 -1.85
C LYS A 82 -3.54 13.22 -1.79
N GLY A 83 -3.02 12.00 -1.69
CA GLY A 83 -3.77 10.78 -1.46
C GLY A 83 -3.25 10.03 -0.25
N MET A 84 -4.15 9.38 0.48
CA MET A 84 -3.78 8.48 1.58
C MET A 84 -4.01 7.03 1.13
N HIS A 85 -2.96 6.21 1.20
CA HIS A 85 -3.05 4.77 1.03
C HIS A 85 -3.10 4.09 2.39
N VAL A 86 -4.22 3.46 2.73
CA VAL A 86 -4.30 2.55 3.89
C VAL A 86 -3.78 1.19 3.44
N GLN A 87 -2.62 0.81 3.97
CA GLN A 87 -1.92 -0.43 3.59
C GLN A 87 -2.39 -1.62 4.42
N LEU A 88 -2.79 -1.37 5.68
CA LEU A 88 -3.19 -2.40 6.62
C LEU A 88 -4.15 -1.79 7.66
N LEU A 89 -5.20 -2.54 8.00
CA LEU A 89 -6.03 -2.34 9.19
C LEU A 89 -6.26 -3.69 9.86
N TRP A 90 -5.86 -3.80 11.11
CA TRP A 90 -6.01 -5.01 11.91
C TRP A 90 -6.58 -4.68 13.30
N VAL A 91 -7.43 -5.55 13.81
CA VAL A 91 -7.95 -5.53 15.18
C VAL A 91 -7.93 -6.97 15.71
N ASP A 92 -7.47 -7.11 16.95
CA ASP A 92 -7.49 -8.41 17.62
C ASP A 92 -8.87 -9.07 17.52
N GLU A 93 -8.89 -10.37 17.29
CA GLU A 93 -10.12 -11.11 17.03
C GLU A 93 -11.14 -10.99 18.17
N SER A 94 -10.66 -11.03 19.41
CA SER A 94 -11.48 -10.89 20.62
C SER A 94 -12.15 -9.52 20.75
N LEU A 95 -11.59 -8.50 20.10
CA LEU A 95 -12.03 -7.11 20.15
C LEU A 95 -12.72 -6.64 18.86
N ARG A 96 -12.92 -7.54 17.89
CA ARG A 96 -13.68 -7.20 16.67
C ARG A 96 -15.14 -6.86 17.03
N LYS A 97 -15.75 -5.99 16.24
CA LYS A 97 -17.11 -5.45 16.45
C LYS A 97 -17.27 -4.56 17.69
N SER A 98 -16.20 -4.26 18.44
CA SER A 98 -16.19 -3.33 19.57
C SER A 98 -16.11 -1.83 19.18
N GLY A 99 -15.95 -1.53 17.89
CA GLY A 99 -15.80 -0.15 17.39
C GLY A 99 -14.34 0.27 17.15
N ILE A 100 -13.33 -0.50 17.58
CA ILE A 100 -11.90 -0.14 17.43
C ILE A 100 -11.53 0.11 15.96
N GLY A 101 -11.94 -0.78 15.04
CA GLY A 101 -11.67 -0.59 13.62
C GLY A 101 -12.27 0.69 13.06
N SER A 102 -13.46 1.05 13.52
CA SER A 102 -14.13 2.31 13.18
C SER A 102 -13.35 3.51 13.69
N SER A 103 -12.91 3.48 14.95
CA SER A 103 -12.11 4.56 15.54
C SER A 103 -10.76 4.74 14.83
N LEU A 104 -10.09 3.64 14.44
CA LEU A 104 -8.84 3.69 13.67
C LEU A 104 -9.05 4.34 12.30
N LEU A 105 -10.12 3.95 11.60
CA LEU A 105 -10.42 4.49 10.27
C LEU A 105 -10.87 5.96 10.36
N GLN A 106 -11.60 6.33 11.39
CA GLN A 106 -11.94 7.74 11.66
C GLN A 106 -10.70 8.60 11.86
N LYS A 107 -9.74 8.13 12.67
CA LYS A 107 -8.47 8.84 12.88
C LYS A 107 -7.64 8.95 11.61
N ALA A 108 -7.67 7.93 10.74
CA ALA A 108 -7.04 8.00 9.44
C ALA A 108 -7.71 9.06 8.54
N GLU A 109 -9.03 9.16 8.55
CA GLU A 109 -9.75 10.19 7.79
C GLU A 109 -9.45 11.60 8.32
N GLU A 110 -9.41 11.80 9.65
CA GLU A 110 -9.01 13.06 10.27
C GLU A 110 -7.59 13.47 9.79
N LEU A 111 -6.62 12.56 9.90
CA LEU A 111 -5.26 12.79 9.42
C LEU A 111 -5.19 13.10 7.92
N ALA A 112 -5.99 12.40 7.10
CA ALA A 112 -6.04 12.63 5.66
C ALA A 112 -6.54 14.05 5.33
N ARG A 113 -7.56 14.54 6.06
CA ARG A 113 -8.08 15.90 5.90
C ARG A 113 -7.08 16.96 6.37
N GLU A 114 -6.41 16.75 7.50
CA GLU A 114 -5.34 17.61 8.01
C GLU A 114 -4.19 17.72 7.00
N SER A 115 -3.83 16.57 6.37
CA SER A 115 -2.81 16.50 5.31
C SER A 115 -3.32 16.95 3.94
N LYS A 116 -4.51 17.56 3.86
CA LYS A 116 -5.14 18.05 2.61
C LYS A 116 -5.21 16.98 1.52
N CYS A 117 -5.45 15.72 1.90
CA CYS A 117 -5.68 14.65 0.95
C CYS A 117 -7.03 14.82 0.25
N ASN A 118 -7.07 14.53 -1.04
CA ASN A 118 -8.30 14.55 -1.84
C ASN A 118 -9.08 13.24 -1.74
N LEU A 119 -8.36 12.15 -1.38
CA LEU A 119 -8.93 10.80 -1.30
C LEU A 119 -8.16 9.91 -0.33
N ILE A 120 -8.84 8.84 0.11
CA ILE A 120 -8.25 7.69 0.77
C ILE A 120 -8.54 6.48 -0.10
N TYR A 121 -7.56 5.60 -0.28
CA TYR A 121 -7.76 4.35 -1.01
C TYR A 121 -7.10 3.18 -0.30
N LEU A 122 -7.61 1.99 -0.56
CA LEU A 122 -7.13 0.74 0.02
C LEU A 122 -7.50 -0.44 -0.87
N ASP A 123 -6.98 -1.60 -0.53
CA ASP A 123 -7.49 -2.85 -1.04
C ASP A 123 -7.83 -3.83 0.09
N THR A 124 -8.74 -4.75 -0.19
CA THR A 124 -9.18 -5.79 0.74
C THR A 124 -9.67 -7.01 0.00
N PHE A 125 -9.55 -8.17 0.62
CA PHE A 125 -10.06 -9.41 0.04
C PHE A 125 -11.49 -9.69 0.46
N SER A 126 -12.23 -10.46 -0.37
CA SER A 126 -13.61 -10.86 -0.10
C SER A 126 -13.79 -11.62 1.23
N PHE A 127 -12.74 -12.30 1.71
CA PHE A 127 -12.73 -12.98 3.02
C PHE A 127 -12.38 -12.06 4.20
N GLN A 128 -12.01 -10.80 3.94
CA GLN A 128 -11.74 -9.80 4.98
C GLN A 128 -13.01 -8.99 5.27
N ALA A 129 -12.99 -7.68 5.06
CA ALA A 129 -14.07 -6.81 5.49
C ALA A 129 -14.51 -5.76 4.44
N PRO A 130 -14.81 -6.12 3.17
CA PRO A 130 -15.19 -5.13 2.16
C PRO A 130 -16.43 -4.31 2.58
N LYS A 131 -17.44 -4.95 3.14
CA LYS A 131 -18.67 -4.29 3.62
C LYS A 131 -18.42 -3.30 4.77
N PHE A 132 -17.35 -3.46 5.54
CA PHE A 132 -16.97 -2.52 6.58
C PHE A 132 -16.57 -1.17 5.94
N TYR A 133 -15.75 -1.20 4.91
CA TYR A 133 -15.30 0.00 4.21
C TYR A 133 -16.43 0.68 3.41
N GLU A 134 -17.32 -0.11 2.79
CA GLU A 134 -18.51 0.43 2.11
C GLU A 134 -19.38 1.25 3.06
N LYS A 135 -19.59 0.78 4.31
CA LYS A 135 -20.32 1.53 5.35
C LYS A 135 -19.64 2.85 5.74
N TRP A 136 -18.34 2.95 5.50
CA TRP A 136 -17.55 4.17 5.72
C TRP A 136 -17.50 5.09 4.51
N GLY A 137 -18.30 4.80 3.48
CA GLY A 137 -18.39 5.60 2.27
C GLY A 137 -17.28 5.35 1.27
N PHE A 138 -16.61 4.19 1.36
CA PHE A 138 -15.70 3.75 0.31
C PHE A 138 -16.49 3.09 -0.82
N GLU A 139 -16.10 3.37 -2.05
CA GLU A 139 -16.65 2.80 -3.26
C GLU A 139 -15.64 1.86 -3.92
N VAL A 140 -16.12 0.71 -4.43
CA VAL A 140 -15.28 -0.21 -5.18
C VAL A 140 -15.06 0.37 -6.58
N PHE A 141 -13.82 0.64 -6.94
CA PHE A 141 -13.45 1.13 -8.27
C PHE A 141 -12.75 0.07 -9.13
N GLY A 142 -12.37 -1.07 -8.54
CA GLY A 142 -11.74 -2.16 -9.26
C GLY A 142 -11.76 -3.46 -8.48
N LYS A 143 -11.61 -4.59 -9.19
CA LYS A 143 -11.51 -5.91 -8.58
C LYS A 143 -10.61 -6.83 -9.40
N ILE A 144 -9.99 -7.81 -8.71
CA ILE A 144 -9.30 -8.94 -9.31
C ILE A 144 -9.99 -10.20 -8.77
N GLU A 145 -10.63 -10.95 -9.66
CA GLU A 145 -11.31 -12.20 -9.35
C GLU A 145 -10.30 -13.36 -9.34
N ASN A 146 -10.60 -14.42 -8.60
CA ASN A 146 -9.74 -15.61 -8.47
C ASN A 146 -8.30 -15.27 -8.01
N PHE A 147 -8.18 -14.39 -7.03
CA PHE A 147 -6.90 -13.97 -6.47
C PHE A 147 -6.99 -13.68 -4.97
N PRO A 148 -6.44 -14.59 -4.09
CA PRO A 148 -6.00 -15.97 -4.41
C PRO A 148 -7.19 -16.92 -4.58
N ASP A 149 -7.01 -17.97 -5.33
CA ASP A 149 -8.01 -19.02 -5.56
C ASP A 149 -9.41 -18.47 -5.96
N ASN A 150 -10.45 -18.83 -5.21
CA ASN A 150 -11.83 -18.40 -5.45
C ASN A 150 -12.18 -17.05 -4.81
N PHE A 151 -11.20 -16.34 -4.24
CA PHE A 151 -11.45 -15.06 -3.60
C PHE A 151 -11.28 -13.90 -4.59
N THR A 152 -11.84 -12.77 -4.21
CA THR A 152 -11.74 -11.53 -4.99
C THR A 152 -11.00 -10.48 -4.16
N ARG A 153 -10.05 -9.78 -4.77
CA ARG A 153 -9.42 -8.60 -4.22
C ARG A 153 -10.14 -7.38 -4.74
N TYR A 154 -10.66 -6.56 -3.84
CA TYR A 154 -11.36 -5.31 -4.15
C TYR A 154 -10.44 -4.13 -3.90
N PHE A 155 -10.49 -3.13 -4.78
CA PHE A 155 -9.84 -1.84 -4.64
C PHE A 155 -10.91 -0.79 -4.38
N LEU A 156 -10.76 -0.05 -3.28
CA LEU A 156 -11.76 0.89 -2.82
C LEU A 156 -11.17 2.29 -2.67
N VAL A 157 -12.00 3.30 -2.90
CA VAL A 157 -11.64 4.70 -2.76
C VAL A 157 -12.74 5.45 -2.03
N LYS A 158 -12.35 6.39 -1.16
CA LYS A 158 -13.22 7.40 -0.56
C LYS A 158 -12.69 8.77 -0.93
N ARG A 159 -13.50 9.60 -1.57
CA ARG A 159 -13.18 11.00 -1.86
C ARG A 159 -13.49 11.87 -0.65
N LEU A 160 -12.61 12.84 -0.37
CA LEU A 160 -12.69 13.72 0.81
C LEU A 160 -13.12 15.15 0.47
N LEU A 161 -13.62 15.35 -0.74
CA LEU A 161 -14.11 16.66 -1.20
C LEU A 161 -15.37 17.06 -0.51
#